data_32a6ef372f382f3b53267c9bc027364d
#
_entry.id   32a6ef372f382f3b53267c9bc027364d
#
_cell.length_a   1.000
_cell.length_b   1.000
_cell.length_c   1.000
_cell.angle_alpha   90.00
_cell.angle_beta   90.00
_cell.angle_gamma   90.00
#
_symmetry.space_group_name_H-M   'P 1'
#
loop_
_entity.id
_entity.type
_entity.pdbx_description
1 polymer ?
#
loop_
_entity_poly.entity_id
_entity_poly.type
_entity_poly.pdbx_seq_one_letter_code
_entity_poly.pdbx_strand_id
1 'polypeptide(L)'
;AQKIKQIQLERAELSLSFFNRNSDKFKEQQGLIVEHRDYSASVHDIIDNLGMSNNASVLEVGPGEGEFLVELAEKFKTLCALDNSKDMLKKSHDAAHAAQHNHVNFVLGDTGIARNKNISADLIIFNMVLHHISSPAKTFKDSSQLLNESGYLLIIDLGSHDQDWVRESCGDLWLGFDNEDLDYWANKAGLTMGQSSYLGLRNGFQIQMRVFKKPAR
;
A
#
# COMPACT_ATOMS: atom_id res chain seq x y z
N ALA A 1 23.14 13.07 4.97
CA ALA A 1 22.72 11.79 4.39
C ALA A 1 22.68 10.66 5.45
N GLN A 2 23.77 10.45 6.23
CA GLN A 2 23.88 9.35 7.20
C GLN A 2 22.87 9.45 8.36
N LYS A 3 22.66 10.66 8.93
CA LYS A 3 21.68 10.91 9.99
C LYS A 3 20.24 10.66 9.54
N ILE A 4 19.89 11.04 8.30
CA ILE A 4 18.56 10.80 7.75
C ILE A 4 18.31 9.29 7.60
N LYS A 5 19.29 8.54 7.10
CA LYS A 5 19.20 7.09 6.97
C LYS A 5 19.00 6.41 8.33
N GLN A 6 19.70 6.87 9.36
CA GLN A 6 19.56 6.36 10.71
C GLN A 6 18.15 6.59 11.26
N ILE A 7 17.59 7.81 11.13
CA ILE A 7 16.23 8.14 11.56
C ILE A 7 15.20 7.28 10.81
N GLN A 8 15.39 7.05 9.51
CA GLN A 8 14.49 6.20 8.73
C GLN A 8 14.51 4.74 9.20
N LEU A 9 15.68 4.22 9.56
CA LEU A 9 15.82 2.87 10.13
C LEU A 9 15.10 2.76 11.48
N GLU A 10 15.33 3.70 12.39
CA GLU A 10 14.66 3.73 13.70
C GLU A 10 13.14 3.81 13.56
N ARG A 11 12.63 4.63 12.65
CA ARG A 11 11.19 4.72 12.35
C ARG A 11 10.64 3.40 11.78
N ALA A 12 11.38 2.74 10.88
CA ALA A 12 10.98 1.45 10.33
C ALA A 12 10.90 0.36 11.41
N GLU A 13 11.86 0.33 12.33
CA GLU A 13 11.88 -0.60 13.47
C GLU A 13 10.71 -0.34 14.43
N LEU A 14 10.40 0.94 14.71
CA LEU A 14 9.25 1.32 15.54
C LEU A 14 7.93 0.86 14.91
N SER A 15 7.73 1.11 13.62
CA SER A 15 6.55 0.69 12.88
C SER A 15 6.39 -0.83 12.91
N LEU A 16 7.44 -1.58 12.55
CA LEU A 16 7.42 -3.04 12.59
C LEU A 16 7.12 -3.58 13.99
N SER A 17 7.73 -2.99 15.02
CA SER A 17 7.49 -3.36 16.42
C SER A 17 6.04 -3.08 16.85
N PHE A 18 5.44 -2.00 16.38
CA PHE A 18 4.05 -1.68 16.64
C PHE A 18 3.12 -2.75 16.03
N PHE A 19 3.28 -3.09 14.76
CA PHE A 19 2.46 -4.11 14.09
C PHE A 19 2.61 -5.49 14.70
N ASN A 20 3.83 -5.92 15.04
CA ASN A 20 4.05 -7.20 15.70
C ASN A 20 3.40 -7.29 17.09
N ARG A 21 3.31 -6.18 17.84
CA ARG A 21 2.65 -6.14 19.15
C ARG A 21 1.13 -6.00 19.09
N ASN A 22 0.61 -5.36 18.06
CA ASN A 22 -0.80 -4.98 17.93
C ASN A 22 -1.52 -5.74 16.80
N SER A 23 -0.90 -6.78 16.24
CA SER A 23 -1.47 -7.51 15.11
C SER A 23 -2.91 -7.98 15.36
N ASP A 24 -3.24 -8.38 16.59
CA ASP A 24 -4.58 -8.85 16.97
C ASP A 24 -5.63 -7.72 17.09
N LYS A 25 -5.18 -6.47 17.21
CA LYS A 25 -6.05 -5.29 17.31
C LYS A 25 -6.04 -4.43 16.04
N PHE A 26 -5.30 -4.85 15.04
CA PHE A 26 -5.04 -4.04 13.84
C PHE A 26 -6.34 -3.57 13.15
N LYS A 27 -7.27 -4.49 12.91
CA LYS A 27 -8.55 -4.18 12.26
C LYS A 27 -9.40 -3.21 13.10
N GLU A 28 -9.44 -3.39 14.41
CA GLU A 28 -10.13 -2.49 15.33
C GLU A 28 -9.52 -1.08 15.30
N GLN A 29 -8.20 -0.99 15.32
CA GLN A 29 -7.47 0.29 15.29
C GLN A 29 -7.64 1.02 13.96
N GLN A 30 -7.53 0.33 12.83
CA GLN A 30 -7.84 0.92 11.52
C GLN A 30 -9.31 1.34 11.39
N GLY A 31 -10.23 0.56 11.93
CA GLY A 31 -11.65 0.89 11.96
C GLY A 31 -11.99 2.19 12.70
N LEU A 32 -11.08 2.70 13.56
CA LEU A 32 -11.22 4.03 14.15
C LEU A 32 -11.11 5.17 13.14
N ILE A 33 -10.40 4.94 12.04
CA ILE A 33 -10.22 5.90 10.95
C ILE A 33 -11.27 5.63 9.87
N VAL A 34 -11.27 4.42 9.30
CA VAL A 34 -12.14 4.00 8.21
C VAL A 34 -12.19 2.48 8.11
N GLU A 35 -13.34 1.92 7.75
CA GLU A 35 -13.44 0.52 7.39
C GLU A 35 -13.25 0.34 5.87
N HIS A 36 -12.67 -0.80 5.46
CA HIS A 36 -12.42 -1.10 4.06
C HIS A 36 -13.68 -0.96 3.18
N ARG A 37 -14.82 -1.44 3.67
CA ARG A 37 -16.12 -1.37 2.97
C ARG A 37 -16.57 0.07 2.61
N ASP A 38 -16.06 1.09 3.30
CA ASP A 38 -16.50 2.47 3.09
C ASP A 38 -15.88 3.09 1.82
N TYR A 39 -14.78 2.51 1.31
CA TYR A 39 -14.08 3.03 0.14
C TYR A 39 -13.73 1.98 -0.91
N SER A 40 -13.89 0.66 -0.63
CA SER A 40 -13.49 -0.43 -1.54
C SER A 40 -14.16 -0.31 -2.92
N ALA A 41 -15.44 0.05 -2.99
CA ALA A 41 -16.13 0.24 -4.26
C ALA A 41 -15.43 1.28 -5.16
N SER A 42 -15.01 2.42 -4.58
CA SER A 42 -14.27 3.45 -5.33
C SER A 42 -12.89 2.95 -5.80
N VAL A 43 -12.23 2.10 -5.01
CA VAL A 43 -10.95 1.49 -5.41
C VAL A 43 -11.15 0.52 -6.57
N HIS A 44 -12.20 -0.32 -6.52
CA HIS A 44 -12.54 -1.23 -7.62
C HIS A 44 -12.88 -0.47 -8.91
N ASP A 45 -13.65 0.61 -8.83
CA ASP A 45 -13.96 1.46 -9.99
C ASP A 45 -12.67 2.01 -10.63
N ILE A 46 -11.70 2.45 -9.82
CA ILE A 46 -10.40 2.90 -10.33
C ILE A 46 -9.67 1.75 -11.04
N ILE A 47 -9.57 0.58 -10.42
CA ILE A 47 -8.90 -0.58 -11.01
C ILE A 47 -9.57 -1.03 -12.31
N ASP A 48 -10.91 -1.01 -12.36
CA ASP A 48 -11.68 -1.34 -13.56
C ASP A 48 -11.41 -0.35 -14.71
N ASN A 49 -11.33 0.95 -14.38
CA ASN A 49 -11.02 2.00 -15.34
C ASN A 49 -9.59 1.92 -15.90
N LEU A 50 -8.65 1.19 -15.25
CA LEU A 50 -7.33 0.93 -15.82
C LEU A 50 -7.40 -0.03 -17.02
N GLY A 51 -8.51 -0.76 -17.20
CA GLY A 51 -8.73 -1.66 -18.34
C GLY A 51 -7.76 -2.85 -18.36
N MET A 52 -7.27 -3.29 -17.21
CA MET A 52 -6.26 -4.34 -17.13
C MET A 52 -6.88 -5.72 -17.32
N SER A 53 -6.12 -6.61 -17.97
CA SER A 53 -6.49 -8.02 -18.08
C SER A 53 -6.45 -8.71 -16.70
N ASN A 54 -7.28 -9.73 -16.50
CA ASN A 54 -7.21 -10.60 -15.33
C ASN A 54 -5.92 -11.43 -15.25
N ASN A 55 -5.12 -11.47 -16.32
CA ASN A 55 -3.79 -12.07 -16.34
C ASN A 55 -2.67 -11.06 -16.00
N ALA A 56 -3.01 -9.79 -15.78
CA ALA A 56 -2.04 -8.80 -15.32
C ALA A 56 -1.45 -9.23 -13.97
N SER A 57 -0.15 -8.98 -13.79
CA SER A 57 0.55 -9.24 -12.53
C SER A 57 0.32 -8.09 -11.56
N VAL A 58 -0.12 -8.42 -10.34
CA VAL A 58 -0.41 -7.45 -9.29
C VAL A 58 0.44 -7.69 -8.06
N LEU A 59 0.95 -6.62 -7.47
CA LEU A 59 1.67 -6.62 -6.21
C LEU A 59 0.92 -5.74 -5.21
N GLU A 60 0.38 -6.32 -4.15
CA GLU A 60 -0.13 -5.60 -3.00
C GLU A 60 0.97 -5.49 -1.93
N VAL A 61 1.25 -4.27 -1.50
CA VAL A 61 2.23 -3.98 -0.43
C VAL A 61 1.49 -3.63 0.84
N GLY A 62 1.75 -4.37 1.92
CA GLY A 62 1.07 -4.23 3.20
C GLY A 62 -0.38 -4.70 3.15
N PRO A 63 -0.66 -5.99 2.86
CA PRO A 63 -2.02 -6.50 2.70
C PRO A 63 -2.83 -6.51 4.01
N GLY A 64 -2.22 -6.16 5.13
CA GLY A 64 -2.87 -6.17 6.43
C GLY A 64 -3.42 -7.55 6.79
N GLU A 65 -4.69 -7.63 7.18
CA GLU A 65 -5.36 -8.92 7.46
C GLU A 65 -5.87 -9.63 6.20
N GLY A 66 -5.66 -9.06 4.99
CA GLY A 66 -5.95 -9.71 3.71
C GLY A 66 -7.34 -9.46 3.16
N GLU A 67 -8.12 -8.52 3.69
CA GLU A 67 -9.48 -8.24 3.22
C GLU A 67 -9.47 -7.81 1.74
N PHE A 68 -8.66 -6.81 1.39
CA PHE A 68 -8.53 -6.36 0.00
C PHE A 68 -7.75 -7.35 -0.87
N LEU A 69 -6.77 -8.08 -0.30
CA LEU A 69 -6.03 -9.12 -0.99
C LEU A 69 -6.95 -10.20 -1.56
N VAL A 70 -7.98 -10.62 -0.80
CA VAL A 70 -8.97 -11.61 -1.23
C VAL A 70 -9.76 -11.07 -2.43
N GLU A 71 -10.22 -9.82 -2.39
CA GLU A 71 -10.93 -9.18 -3.50
C GLU A 71 -10.05 -9.09 -4.78
N LEU A 72 -8.75 -8.77 -4.61
CA LEU A 72 -7.81 -8.77 -5.73
C LEU A 72 -7.59 -10.18 -6.30
N ALA A 73 -7.56 -11.20 -5.43
CA ALA A 73 -7.36 -12.59 -5.85
C ALA A 73 -8.56 -13.17 -6.63
N GLU A 74 -9.77 -12.64 -6.41
CA GLU A 74 -10.94 -12.98 -7.24
C GLU A 74 -10.79 -12.45 -8.67
N LYS A 75 -10.12 -11.30 -8.83
CA LYS A 75 -10.00 -10.59 -10.10
C LYS A 75 -8.74 -10.97 -10.90
N PHE A 76 -7.60 -11.15 -10.22
CA PHE A 76 -6.30 -11.34 -10.87
C PHE A 76 -5.72 -12.73 -10.59
N LYS A 77 -5.24 -13.40 -11.67
CA LYS A 77 -4.65 -14.74 -11.58
C LYS A 77 -3.19 -14.74 -11.11
N THR A 78 -2.51 -13.60 -11.21
CA THR A 78 -1.11 -13.43 -10.79
C THR A 78 -1.04 -12.34 -9.74
N LEU A 79 -1.01 -12.74 -8.48
CA LEU A 79 -1.02 -11.84 -7.32
C LEU A 79 0.10 -12.16 -6.35
N CYS A 80 0.80 -11.13 -5.94
CA CYS A 80 1.84 -11.19 -4.92
C CYS A 80 1.48 -10.26 -3.76
N ALA A 81 1.57 -10.75 -2.53
CA ALA A 81 1.43 -10.01 -1.29
C ALA A 81 2.81 -9.82 -0.66
N LEU A 82 3.18 -8.58 -0.35
CA LEU A 82 4.45 -8.20 0.24
C LEU A 82 4.22 -7.53 1.59
N ASP A 83 4.77 -8.07 2.66
CA ASP A 83 4.72 -7.45 3.98
C ASP A 83 6.04 -7.66 4.73
N ASN A 84 6.46 -6.69 5.51
CA ASN A 84 7.64 -6.78 6.36
C ASN A 84 7.33 -7.37 7.75
N SER A 85 6.07 -7.48 8.15
CA SER A 85 5.60 -8.16 9.34
C SER A 85 5.24 -9.62 9.02
N LYS A 86 5.91 -10.55 9.68
CA LYS A 86 5.61 -11.98 9.52
C LYS A 86 4.19 -12.32 9.99
N ASP A 87 3.72 -11.65 11.04
CA ASP A 87 2.40 -11.90 11.61
C ASP A 87 1.29 -11.39 10.70
N MET A 88 1.45 -10.19 10.12
CA MET A 88 0.50 -9.64 9.15
C MET A 88 0.48 -10.48 7.87
N LEU A 89 1.67 -10.87 7.36
CA LEU A 89 1.76 -11.74 6.19
C LEU A 89 1.09 -13.09 6.41
N LYS A 90 1.21 -13.65 7.64
CA LYS A 90 0.50 -14.88 8.01
C LYS A 90 -1.01 -14.68 8.01
N LYS A 91 -1.52 -13.60 8.59
CA LYS A 91 -2.97 -13.30 8.61
C LYS A 91 -3.54 -13.17 7.20
N SER A 92 -2.86 -12.42 6.33
CA SER A 92 -3.29 -12.28 4.94
C SER A 92 -3.22 -13.60 4.15
N HIS A 93 -2.22 -14.44 4.44
CA HIS A 93 -2.15 -15.80 3.88
C HIS A 93 -3.33 -16.66 4.34
N ASP A 94 -3.62 -16.66 5.65
CA ASP A 94 -4.72 -17.45 6.20
C ASP A 94 -6.07 -16.99 5.64
N ALA A 95 -6.27 -15.67 5.44
CA ALA A 95 -7.47 -15.12 4.81
C ALA A 95 -7.62 -15.58 3.35
N ALA A 96 -6.56 -15.47 2.54
CA ALA A 96 -6.57 -15.92 1.16
C ALA A 96 -6.82 -17.44 1.05
N HIS A 97 -6.19 -18.23 1.92
CA HIS A 97 -6.38 -19.68 1.97
C HIS A 97 -7.82 -20.06 2.36
N ALA A 98 -8.40 -19.39 3.36
CA ALA A 98 -9.80 -19.60 3.77
C ALA A 98 -10.79 -19.29 2.64
N ALA A 99 -10.47 -18.29 1.79
CA ALA A 99 -11.22 -17.94 0.58
C ALA A 99 -10.84 -18.80 -0.64
N GLN A 100 -10.02 -19.84 -0.48
CA GLN A 100 -9.56 -20.77 -1.53
C GLN A 100 -8.70 -20.14 -2.63
N HIS A 101 -8.06 -18.99 -2.38
CA HIS A 101 -7.14 -18.31 -3.30
C HIS A 101 -5.70 -18.79 -3.13
N ASN A 102 -5.42 -20.05 -3.50
CA ASN A 102 -4.09 -20.66 -3.34
C ASN A 102 -3.05 -20.22 -4.37
N HIS A 103 -3.42 -19.34 -5.30
CA HIS A 103 -2.52 -18.82 -6.34
C HIS A 103 -1.77 -17.54 -5.90
N VAL A 104 -2.07 -16.99 -4.74
CA VAL A 104 -1.38 -15.81 -4.20
C VAL A 104 0.03 -16.19 -3.74
N ASN A 105 1.02 -15.42 -4.18
CA ASN A 105 2.40 -15.55 -3.71
C ASN A 105 2.67 -14.60 -2.54
N PHE A 106 3.24 -15.11 -1.46
CA PHE A 106 3.52 -14.32 -0.25
C PHE A 106 5.02 -14.11 -0.07
N VAL A 107 5.43 -12.87 0.11
CA VAL A 107 6.83 -12.47 0.23
C VAL A 107 7.05 -11.66 1.50
N LEU A 108 7.88 -12.15 2.40
CA LEU A 108 8.30 -11.40 3.58
C LEU A 108 9.41 -10.41 3.19
N GLY A 109 9.17 -9.13 3.43
CA GLY A 109 10.11 -8.05 3.17
C GLY A 109 9.45 -6.73 2.79
N ASP A 110 10.29 -5.77 2.43
CA ASP A 110 9.92 -4.46 1.89
C ASP A 110 10.09 -4.39 0.35
N THR A 111 9.82 -3.23 -0.24
CA THR A 111 10.00 -3.00 -1.69
C THR A 111 11.46 -3.19 -2.15
N GLY A 112 12.44 -2.98 -1.27
CA GLY A 112 13.84 -3.26 -1.57
C GLY A 112 14.12 -4.76 -1.68
N ILE A 113 13.52 -5.57 -0.80
CA ILE A 113 13.60 -7.05 -0.88
C ILE A 113 12.89 -7.55 -2.14
N ALA A 114 11.71 -7.01 -2.46
CA ALA A 114 11.00 -7.37 -3.70
C ALA A 114 11.87 -7.12 -4.94
N ARG A 115 12.59 -6.00 -5.00
CA ARG A 115 13.55 -5.71 -6.08
C ARG A 115 14.68 -6.74 -6.14
N ASN A 116 15.28 -7.08 -5.01
CA ASN A 116 16.37 -8.06 -4.96
C ASN A 116 15.91 -9.46 -5.40
N LYS A 117 14.61 -9.75 -5.27
CA LYS A 117 13.98 -10.98 -5.76
C LYS A 117 13.51 -10.89 -7.21
N ASN A 118 13.78 -9.77 -7.90
CA ASN A 118 13.34 -9.50 -9.28
C ASN A 118 11.82 -9.64 -9.46
N ILE A 119 11.05 -9.27 -8.45
CA ILE A 119 9.59 -9.19 -8.58
C ILE A 119 9.27 -8.03 -9.51
N SER A 120 8.33 -8.25 -10.44
CA SER A 120 7.78 -7.20 -11.28
C SER A 120 6.26 -7.32 -11.35
N ALA A 121 5.58 -6.19 -11.60
CA ALA A 121 4.12 -6.15 -11.64
C ALA A 121 3.63 -5.12 -12.65
N ASP A 122 2.44 -5.37 -13.21
CA ASP A 122 1.72 -4.42 -14.06
C ASP A 122 0.93 -3.42 -13.21
N LEU A 123 0.58 -3.81 -11.98
CA LEU A 123 -0.09 -2.96 -11.00
C LEU A 123 0.55 -3.17 -9.62
N ILE A 124 0.98 -2.10 -8.99
CA ILE A 124 1.41 -2.09 -7.58
C ILE A 124 0.41 -1.28 -6.77
N ILE A 125 -0.05 -1.83 -5.65
CA ILE A 125 -1.05 -1.19 -4.81
C ILE A 125 -0.52 -1.03 -3.39
N PHE A 126 -0.69 0.17 -2.83
CA PHE A 126 -0.56 0.48 -1.42
C PHE A 126 -1.93 0.91 -0.92
N ASN A 127 -2.54 0.09 -0.07
CA ASN A 127 -3.88 0.34 0.43
C ASN A 127 -3.82 0.61 1.95
N MET A 128 -3.93 1.88 2.33
CA MET A 128 -3.87 2.34 3.73
C MET A 128 -2.61 1.87 4.47
N VAL A 129 -1.44 2.00 3.81
CA VAL A 129 -0.18 1.50 4.36
C VAL A 129 0.99 2.50 4.20
N LEU A 130 0.93 3.43 3.26
CA LEU A 130 2.07 4.33 2.99
C LEU A 130 2.39 5.22 4.20
N HIS A 131 1.37 5.62 4.98
CA HIS A 131 1.52 6.40 6.21
C HIS A 131 2.26 5.66 7.34
N HIS A 132 2.44 4.35 7.22
CA HIS A 132 3.26 3.54 8.12
C HIS A 132 4.69 3.32 7.61
N ILE A 133 5.00 3.75 6.39
CA ILE A 133 6.31 3.53 5.77
C ILE A 133 7.25 4.69 6.10
N SER A 134 8.44 4.37 6.64
CA SER A 134 9.41 5.37 7.09
C SER A 134 10.00 6.24 5.97
N SER A 135 10.01 5.78 4.73
CA SER A 135 10.58 6.47 3.58
C SER A 135 9.69 6.36 2.33
N PRO A 136 8.57 7.12 2.24
CA PRO A 136 7.68 7.10 1.09
C PRO A 136 8.40 7.41 -0.24
N ALA A 137 9.28 8.39 -0.26
CA ALA A 137 10.06 8.74 -1.47
C ALA A 137 10.91 7.56 -2.00
N LYS A 138 11.52 6.76 -1.11
CA LYS A 138 12.25 5.54 -1.49
C LYS A 138 11.27 4.51 -2.05
N THR A 139 10.11 4.37 -1.43
CA THR A 139 9.06 3.44 -1.84
C THR A 139 8.56 3.74 -3.26
N PHE A 140 8.32 5.01 -3.61
CA PHE A 140 7.99 5.40 -4.99
C PHE A 140 9.08 5.01 -5.98
N LYS A 141 10.36 5.26 -5.63
CA LYS A 141 11.50 4.87 -6.48
C LYS A 141 11.58 3.36 -6.66
N ASP A 142 11.43 2.58 -5.59
CA ASP A 142 11.45 1.12 -5.66
C ASP A 142 10.26 0.61 -6.48
N SER A 143 9.05 1.15 -6.27
CA SER A 143 7.85 0.79 -7.04
C SER A 143 8.02 1.06 -8.53
N SER A 144 8.60 2.19 -8.92
CA SER A 144 8.89 2.48 -10.33
C SER A 144 9.83 1.45 -10.96
N GLN A 145 10.76 0.88 -10.19
CA GLN A 145 11.67 -0.18 -10.67
C GLN A 145 11.02 -1.56 -10.71
N LEU A 146 10.04 -1.82 -9.83
CA LEU A 146 9.25 -3.05 -9.81
C LEU A 146 8.16 -3.08 -10.88
N LEU A 147 7.68 -1.91 -11.32
CA LEU A 147 6.67 -1.81 -12.37
C LEU A 147 7.21 -2.26 -13.73
N ASN A 148 6.41 -3.05 -14.42
CA ASN A 148 6.57 -3.30 -15.85
C ASN A 148 6.35 -2.00 -16.64
N GLU A 149 6.83 -1.94 -17.89
CA GLU A 149 6.58 -0.80 -18.78
C GLU A 149 5.07 -0.60 -18.97
N SER A 150 4.62 0.65 -18.96
CA SER A 150 3.20 1.05 -18.96
C SER A 150 2.38 0.60 -17.75
N GLY A 151 3.00 0.03 -16.72
CA GLY A 151 2.35 -0.38 -15.47
C GLY A 151 1.91 0.79 -14.61
N TYR A 152 1.11 0.48 -13.60
CA TYR A 152 0.46 1.47 -12.74
C TYR A 152 0.85 1.29 -11.26
N LEU A 153 1.04 2.41 -10.57
CA LEU A 153 1.12 2.48 -9.11
C LEU A 153 -0.17 3.12 -8.60
N LEU A 154 -0.90 2.41 -7.75
CA LEU A 154 -2.11 2.90 -7.07
C LEU A 154 -1.81 3.10 -5.59
N ILE A 155 -1.96 4.33 -5.12
CA ILE A 155 -1.86 4.70 -3.71
C ILE A 155 -3.25 5.05 -3.21
N ILE A 156 -3.73 4.32 -2.22
CA ILE A 156 -4.91 4.64 -1.42
C ILE A 156 -4.41 4.97 -0.02
N ASP A 157 -4.55 6.22 0.41
CA ASP A 157 -4.03 6.63 1.70
C ASP A 157 -4.74 7.89 2.23
N LEU A 158 -4.43 8.30 3.45
CA LEU A 158 -4.97 9.49 4.07
C LEU A 158 -4.44 10.76 3.39
N GLY A 159 -5.34 11.71 3.13
CA GLY A 159 -4.96 13.10 2.93
C GLY A 159 -4.36 13.68 4.21
N SER A 160 -3.55 14.73 4.08
CA SER A 160 -2.92 15.42 5.23
C SER A 160 -3.99 15.86 6.25
N HIS A 161 -3.72 15.62 7.54
CA HIS A 161 -4.60 15.94 8.66
C HIS A 161 -3.81 16.29 9.92
N ASP A 162 -4.49 16.80 10.96
CA ASP A 162 -3.91 17.24 12.23
C ASP A 162 -4.31 16.36 13.43
N GLN A 163 -4.86 15.18 13.20
CA GLN A 163 -5.32 14.27 14.24
C GLN A 163 -4.17 13.43 14.80
N ASP A 164 -3.41 13.95 15.77
CA ASP A 164 -2.20 13.32 16.32
C ASP A 164 -2.44 11.98 17.04
N TRP A 165 -3.66 11.72 17.51
CA TRP A 165 -3.99 10.49 18.24
C TRP A 165 -3.72 9.20 17.44
N VAL A 166 -3.72 9.27 16.10
CA VAL A 166 -3.46 8.10 15.25
C VAL A 166 -2.03 7.57 15.40
N ARG A 167 -1.07 8.41 15.80
CA ARG A 167 0.32 7.99 16.03
C ARG A 167 0.41 6.95 17.13
N GLU A 168 -0.29 7.16 18.22
CA GLU A 168 -0.27 6.26 19.37
C GLU A 168 -1.23 5.08 19.18
N SER A 169 -2.42 5.35 18.65
CA SER A 169 -3.48 4.35 18.54
C SER A 169 -3.35 3.45 17.31
N CYS A 170 -2.86 3.98 16.18
CA CYS A 170 -2.78 3.26 14.92
C CYS A 170 -1.33 3.01 14.44
N GLY A 171 -0.35 3.65 15.08
CA GLY A 171 1.07 3.50 14.71
C GLY A 171 1.48 4.30 13.48
N ASP A 172 0.75 5.36 13.16
CA ASP A 172 1.02 6.21 12.01
C ASP A 172 2.34 6.97 12.17
N LEU A 173 3.23 6.84 11.20
CA LEU A 173 4.45 7.63 11.12
C LEU A 173 4.20 9.00 10.47
N TRP A 174 3.18 9.09 9.62
CA TRP A 174 2.78 10.28 8.88
C TRP A 174 1.30 10.58 9.14
N LEU A 175 0.97 11.86 9.27
CA LEU A 175 -0.42 12.32 9.41
C LEU A 175 -1.05 12.55 8.02
N GLY A 176 -1.08 11.48 7.20
CA GLY A 176 -1.48 11.57 5.82
C GLY A 176 -0.44 12.28 4.93
N PHE A 177 -0.81 12.58 3.71
CA PHE A 177 0.06 13.18 2.70
C PHE A 177 -0.64 14.29 1.95
N ASP A 178 0.09 15.37 1.64
CA ASP A 178 -0.35 16.36 0.69
C ASP A 178 -0.22 15.82 -0.75
N ASN A 179 -1.08 16.28 -1.65
CA ASN A 179 -1.08 15.85 -3.05
C ASN A 179 0.27 16.15 -3.71
N GLU A 180 0.82 17.31 -3.41
CA GLU A 180 2.09 17.81 -3.94
C GLU A 180 3.26 16.90 -3.56
N ASP A 181 3.25 16.31 -2.37
CA ASP A 181 4.28 15.37 -1.93
C ASP A 181 4.25 14.08 -2.74
N LEU A 182 3.06 13.49 -2.92
CA LEU A 182 2.90 12.28 -3.73
C LEU A 182 3.29 12.53 -5.19
N ASP A 183 2.87 13.65 -5.76
CA ASP A 183 3.20 14.06 -7.13
C ASP A 183 4.70 14.30 -7.30
N TYR A 184 5.33 14.93 -6.34
CA TYR A 184 6.77 15.15 -6.33
C TYR A 184 7.55 13.83 -6.30
N TRP A 185 7.19 12.90 -5.41
CA TRP A 185 7.87 11.61 -5.33
C TRP A 185 7.64 10.75 -6.56
N ALA A 186 6.43 10.77 -7.13
CA ALA A 186 6.12 10.08 -8.38
C ALA A 186 6.97 10.62 -9.54
N ASN A 187 7.02 11.95 -9.71
CA ASN A 187 7.82 12.60 -10.75
C ASN A 187 9.31 12.27 -10.59
N LYS A 188 9.85 12.34 -9.36
CA LYS A 188 11.25 11.96 -9.07
C LYS A 188 11.56 10.49 -9.34
N ALA A 189 10.55 9.63 -9.26
CA ALA A 189 10.64 8.21 -9.61
C ALA A 189 10.45 7.94 -11.11
N GLY A 190 10.18 8.97 -11.92
CA GLY A 190 9.93 8.83 -13.37
C GLY A 190 8.53 8.32 -13.71
N LEU A 191 7.58 8.47 -12.79
CA LEU A 191 6.18 8.14 -13.01
C LEU A 191 5.40 9.41 -13.43
N THR A 192 4.35 9.22 -14.23
CA THR A 192 3.43 10.28 -14.63
C THR A 192 2.13 10.19 -13.84
N MET A 193 1.53 11.33 -13.54
CA MET A 193 0.24 11.41 -12.85
C MET A 193 -0.88 10.87 -13.75
N GLY A 194 -1.77 10.09 -13.15
CA GLY A 194 -2.99 9.58 -13.76
C GLY A 194 -4.24 10.09 -13.05
N GLN A 195 -5.25 9.22 -12.94
CA GLN A 195 -6.51 9.52 -12.25
C GLN A 195 -6.26 9.76 -10.75
N SER A 196 -7.04 10.68 -10.18
CA SER A 196 -7.14 10.90 -8.74
C SER A 196 -8.60 10.97 -8.31
N SER A 197 -8.88 10.43 -7.12
CA SER A 197 -10.20 10.48 -6.48
C SER A 197 -10.03 10.74 -4.99
N TYR A 198 -11.02 11.38 -4.38
CA TYR A 198 -10.99 11.79 -2.98
C TYR A 198 -12.33 11.47 -2.32
N LEU A 199 -12.26 10.90 -1.12
CA LEU A 199 -13.43 10.58 -0.30
C LEU A 199 -13.29 11.25 1.07
N GLY A 200 -14.13 12.25 1.34
CA GLY A 200 -14.23 12.87 2.66
C GLY A 200 -15.05 12.00 3.62
N LEU A 201 -14.52 11.75 4.82
CA LEU A 201 -15.16 10.98 5.87
C LEU A 201 -15.82 11.91 6.91
N ARG A 202 -16.85 11.41 7.59
CA ARG A 202 -17.58 12.20 8.61
C ARG A 202 -16.77 12.52 9.86
N ASN A 203 -15.70 11.76 10.11
CA ASN A 203 -14.80 11.94 11.25
C ASN A 203 -13.65 12.92 10.98
N GLY A 204 -13.68 13.63 9.84
CA GLY A 204 -12.70 14.65 9.48
C GLY A 204 -11.50 14.13 8.69
N PHE A 205 -11.38 12.83 8.47
CA PHE A 205 -10.37 12.30 7.56
C PHE A 205 -10.82 12.42 6.10
N GLN A 206 -9.85 12.40 5.21
CA GLN A 206 -10.05 12.24 3.77
C GLN A 206 -9.18 11.10 3.28
N ILE A 207 -9.75 10.23 2.44
CA ILE A 207 -8.99 9.25 1.69
C ILE A 207 -8.69 9.84 0.31
N GLN A 208 -7.45 9.74 -0.13
CA GLN A 208 -7.03 10.00 -1.49
C GLN A 208 -6.66 8.71 -2.20
N MET A 209 -7.07 8.59 -3.45
CA MET A 209 -6.76 7.47 -4.32
C MET A 209 -6.04 8.04 -5.54
N ARG A 210 -4.78 7.70 -5.71
CA ARG A 210 -3.88 8.31 -6.69
C ARG A 210 -3.27 7.24 -7.58
N VAL A 211 -3.52 7.37 -8.87
CA VAL A 211 -2.91 6.51 -9.90
C VAL A 211 -1.70 7.23 -10.50
N PHE A 212 -0.60 6.53 -10.58
CA PHE A 212 0.60 6.96 -11.31
C PHE A 212 0.95 5.90 -12.34
N LYS A 213 1.49 6.32 -13.49
CA LYS A 213 1.80 5.43 -14.60
C LYS A 213 3.29 5.47 -14.91
N LYS A 214 3.89 4.30 -15.13
CA LYS A 214 5.22 4.19 -15.70
C LYS A 214 5.12 4.41 -17.22
N PRO A 215 5.83 5.39 -17.80
CA PRO A 215 5.87 5.57 -19.23
C PRO A 215 6.37 4.30 -19.96
N ALA A 216 5.89 4.06 -21.17
CA ALA A 216 6.53 3.11 -22.08
C ALA A 216 7.90 3.66 -22.50
N ARG A 217 8.90 2.82 -22.62
CA ARG A 217 10.18 3.16 -23.20
C ARG A 217 10.12 3.13 -24.72
#